data_d5286f7fbed8a9a4e2f2e59f524befd6
#
_entry.id   d5286f7fbed8a9a4e2f2e59f524befd6
#
_cell.length_a   1.000
_cell.length_b   1.000
_cell.length_c   1.000
_cell.angle_alpha   90.00
_cell.angle_beta   90.00
_cell.angle_gamma   90.00
#
_symmetry.space_group_name_H-M   'P 1'
#
loop_
_entity.id
_entity.type
_entity.pdbx_description
1 polymer ?
#
loop_
_entity_poly.entity_id
_entity_poly.type
_entity_poly.pdbx_seq_one_letter_code
_entity_poly.pdbx_strand_id
1 'polypeptide(L)'
;MTAPTLTTLVARSLKKTAFPKGSRLLVAVSGGADSTACLHALHLLRERFSLELFAHGVDHGLRAEAAAELDAVAKLSESLQILFSRTQLTVPAGGDLHRRARDARYEALEGAAAAVGACAIVTAHHRDDRAETVLERLLHGA
;
A
#
# COMPACT_ATOMS: atom_id res chain seq x y z
N MET A 1 12.83 2.79 27.65
CA MET A 1 12.69 3.21 26.24
C MET A 1 11.53 2.47 25.58
N THR A 2 10.58 3.23 25.10
CA THR A 2 9.49 2.66 24.32
C THR A 2 9.92 2.46 22.86
N ALA A 3 9.46 1.37 22.25
CA ALA A 3 9.70 1.16 20.83
C ALA A 3 9.03 2.28 20.01
N PRO A 4 9.59 2.71 18.88
CA PRO A 4 8.97 3.73 18.05
C PRO A 4 7.63 3.24 17.53
N THR A 5 6.67 4.15 17.42
CA THR A 5 5.37 3.84 16.83
C THR A 5 5.51 3.63 15.31
N LEU A 6 4.52 2.98 14.71
CA LEU A 6 4.49 2.84 13.25
C LEU A 6 4.52 4.22 12.58
N THR A 7 3.78 5.19 13.10
CA THR A 7 3.77 6.55 12.56
C THR A 7 5.17 7.15 12.57
N THR A 8 5.93 6.95 13.65
CA THR A 8 7.32 7.42 13.74
C THR A 8 8.20 6.74 12.68
N LEU A 9 8.05 5.43 12.49
CA LEU A 9 8.82 4.68 11.50
C LEU A 9 8.50 5.15 10.08
N VAL A 10 7.24 5.36 9.78
CA VAL A 10 6.81 5.86 8.47
C VAL A 10 7.36 7.27 8.25
N ALA A 11 7.30 8.14 9.27
CA ALA A 11 7.83 9.50 9.17
C ALA A 11 9.33 9.50 8.87
N ARG A 12 10.10 8.60 9.51
CA ARG A 12 11.54 8.45 9.24
C ARG A 12 11.81 8.06 7.79
N SER A 13 11.02 7.12 7.27
CA SER A 13 11.15 6.68 5.87
C SER A 13 10.83 7.81 4.90
N LEU A 14 9.80 8.59 5.19
CA LEU A 14 9.42 9.73 4.35
C LEU A 14 10.50 10.82 4.36
N LYS A 15 11.09 11.10 5.52
CA LYS A 15 12.20 12.05 5.63
C LYS A 15 13.41 11.59 4.83
N LYS A 16 13.76 10.32 4.95
CA LYS A 16 14.92 9.74 4.26
C LYS A 16 14.76 9.79 2.75
N THR A 17 13.55 9.51 2.26
CA THR A 17 13.28 9.51 0.83
C THR A 17 13.15 10.92 0.26
N ALA A 18 12.74 11.88 1.08
CA ALA A 18 12.64 13.29 0.72
C ALA A 18 11.81 13.54 -0.54
N PHE A 19 10.55 13.08 -0.51
CA PHE A 19 9.64 13.32 -1.64
C PHE A 19 9.36 14.80 -1.84
N PRO A 20 9.35 15.28 -3.09
CA PRO A 20 8.93 16.65 -3.38
C PRO A 20 7.51 16.93 -2.90
N LYS A 21 7.23 18.17 -2.60
CA LYS A 21 5.90 18.63 -2.20
C LYS A 21 4.88 18.29 -3.28
N GLY A 22 3.74 17.73 -2.86
CA GLY A 22 2.69 17.32 -3.79
C GLY A 22 2.90 15.94 -4.40
N SER A 23 3.89 15.17 -3.93
CA SER A 23 4.13 13.82 -4.42
C SER A 23 2.93 12.92 -4.18
N ARG A 24 2.61 12.09 -5.16
CA ARG A 24 1.54 11.10 -5.09
C ARG A 24 2.11 9.75 -4.72
N LEU A 25 1.56 9.15 -3.67
CA LEU A 25 1.96 7.81 -3.23
C LEU A 25 0.78 6.86 -3.35
N LEU A 26 1.04 5.66 -3.84
CA LEU A 26 0.06 4.59 -3.84
C LEU A 26 0.33 3.67 -2.65
N VAL A 27 -0.65 3.49 -1.79
CA VAL A 27 -0.55 2.61 -0.63
C VAL A 27 -1.19 1.28 -0.98
N ALA A 28 -0.39 0.21 -0.95
CA ALA A 28 -0.89 -1.14 -1.18
C ALA A 28 -1.58 -1.62 0.09
N VAL A 29 -2.85 -2.00 -0.01
CA VAL A 29 -3.64 -2.47 1.12
C VAL A 29 -4.17 -3.87 0.87
N SER A 30 -4.07 -4.72 1.88
CA SER A 30 -4.55 -6.10 1.82
C SER A 30 -5.79 -6.34 2.67
N GLY A 31 -6.16 -5.37 3.48
CA GLY A 31 -7.20 -5.54 4.49
C GLY A 31 -6.67 -6.09 5.81
N GLY A 32 -5.41 -6.50 5.86
CA GLY A 32 -4.77 -6.93 7.10
C GLY A 32 -4.43 -5.75 8.02
N ALA A 33 -4.17 -6.06 9.29
CA ALA A 33 -3.92 -5.05 10.31
C ALA A 33 -2.73 -4.14 9.97
N ASP A 34 -1.64 -4.71 9.43
CA ASP A 34 -0.42 -3.95 9.14
C ASP A 34 -0.62 -2.94 8.02
N SER A 35 -1.27 -3.35 6.92
CA SER A 35 -1.51 -2.43 5.81
C SER A 35 -2.52 -1.35 6.18
N THR A 36 -3.53 -1.69 6.98
CA THR A 36 -4.52 -0.73 7.47
C THR A 36 -3.87 0.30 8.39
N ALA A 37 -2.99 -0.15 9.30
CA ALA A 37 -2.25 0.73 10.19
C ALA A 37 -1.30 1.65 9.41
N CYS A 38 -0.66 1.14 8.37
CA CYS A 38 0.21 1.92 7.50
C CYS A 38 -0.58 3.03 6.77
N LEU A 39 -1.75 2.68 6.25
CA LEU A 39 -2.63 3.66 5.60
C LEU A 39 -3.01 4.78 6.57
N HIS A 40 -3.38 4.42 7.79
CA HIS A 40 -3.75 5.39 8.81
C HIS A 40 -2.56 6.28 9.20
N ALA A 41 -1.37 5.69 9.36
CA ALA A 41 -0.16 6.45 9.67
C ALA A 41 0.17 7.47 8.57
N LEU A 42 0.05 7.07 7.31
CA LEU A 42 0.27 7.98 6.19
C LEU A 42 -0.78 9.09 6.16
N HIS A 43 -2.03 8.77 6.47
CA HIS A 43 -3.09 9.77 6.58
C HIS A 43 -2.71 10.86 7.60
N LEU A 44 -2.19 10.46 8.76
CA LEU A 44 -1.78 11.40 9.81
C LEU A 44 -0.58 12.27 9.39
N LEU A 45 0.25 11.77 8.48
CA LEU A 45 1.48 12.45 8.06
C LEU A 45 1.35 13.22 6.75
N ARG A 46 0.25 13.03 6.01
CA ARG A 46 0.18 13.55 4.63
C ARG A 46 0.26 15.06 4.52
N GLU A 47 -0.28 15.79 5.48
CA GLU A 47 -0.19 17.25 5.46
C GLU A 47 1.23 17.72 5.76
N ARG A 48 1.85 17.10 6.77
CA ARG A 48 3.22 17.44 7.17
C ARG A 48 4.21 17.27 6.01
N PHE A 49 4.03 16.22 5.22
CA PHE A 49 4.93 15.91 4.09
C PHE A 49 4.36 16.36 2.74
N SER A 50 3.21 17.01 2.73
CA SER A 50 2.54 17.50 1.52
C SER A 50 2.35 16.39 0.48
N LEU A 51 1.72 15.30 0.89
CA LEU A 51 1.51 14.12 0.06
C LEU A 51 0.07 14.00 -0.41
N GLU A 52 -0.12 13.47 -1.61
CA GLU A 52 -1.41 12.98 -2.08
C GLU A 52 -1.39 11.46 -1.99
N LEU A 53 -2.38 10.90 -1.31
CA LEU A 53 -2.44 9.46 -1.06
C LEU A 53 -3.54 8.81 -1.88
N PHE A 54 -3.21 7.63 -2.41
CA PHE A 54 -4.14 6.74 -3.10
C PHE A 54 -3.96 5.35 -2.51
N ALA A 55 -5.04 4.62 -2.33
CA ALA A 55 -4.98 3.25 -1.82
C ALA A 55 -5.43 2.28 -2.91
N HIS A 56 -4.76 1.15 -3.01
CA HIS A 56 -5.12 0.12 -3.97
C HIS A 56 -5.04 -1.26 -3.33
N GLY A 57 -6.12 -2.02 -3.45
CA GLY A 57 -6.19 -3.38 -2.97
C GLY A 57 -6.15 -4.37 -4.12
N VAL A 58 -5.48 -5.48 -3.93
CA VAL A 58 -5.41 -6.56 -4.90
C VAL A 58 -5.98 -7.83 -4.28
N ASP A 59 -7.03 -8.37 -4.89
CA ASP A 59 -7.63 -9.65 -4.51
C ASP A 59 -7.22 -10.69 -5.55
N HIS A 60 -6.37 -11.65 -5.16
CA HIS A 60 -5.94 -12.70 -6.06
C HIS A 60 -6.88 -13.91 -6.07
N GLY A 61 -8.01 -13.86 -5.38
CA GLY A 61 -8.98 -14.92 -5.37
C GLY A 61 -8.57 -16.18 -4.60
N LEU A 62 -7.48 -16.09 -3.82
CA LEU A 62 -6.96 -17.24 -3.06
C LEU A 62 -7.63 -17.42 -1.70
N ARG A 63 -8.29 -16.37 -1.20
CA ARG A 63 -9.00 -16.36 0.09
C ARG A 63 -10.38 -15.78 -0.09
N ALA A 64 -11.39 -16.48 0.44
CA ALA A 64 -12.77 -16.02 0.35
C ALA A 64 -13.01 -14.70 1.09
N GLU A 65 -12.26 -14.44 2.17
CA GLU A 65 -12.40 -13.27 3.00
C GLU A 65 -11.84 -11.98 2.39
N ALA A 66 -11.01 -12.12 1.36
CA ALA A 66 -10.29 -10.98 0.79
C ALA A 66 -11.23 -9.87 0.27
N ALA A 67 -12.32 -10.25 -0.38
CA ALA A 67 -13.28 -9.28 -0.90
C ALA A 67 -13.90 -8.45 0.22
N ALA A 68 -14.33 -9.10 1.31
CA ALA A 68 -14.92 -8.42 2.46
C ALA A 68 -13.90 -7.53 3.18
N GLU A 69 -12.65 -7.99 3.30
CA GLU A 69 -11.57 -7.20 3.88
C GLU A 69 -11.32 -5.94 3.06
N LEU A 70 -11.31 -6.04 1.73
CA LEU A 70 -11.13 -4.88 0.87
C LEU A 70 -12.34 -3.94 0.89
N ASP A 71 -13.55 -4.47 1.06
CA ASP A 71 -14.74 -3.62 1.26
C ASP A 71 -14.59 -2.75 2.51
N ALA A 72 -14.07 -3.33 3.58
CA ALA A 72 -13.81 -2.59 4.82
C ALA A 72 -12.74 -1.51 4.61
N VAL A 73 -11.68 -1.82 3.85
CA VAL A 73 -10.64 -0.85 3.53
C VAL A 73 -11.20 0.28 2.65
N ALA A 74 -12.10 -0.04 1.72
CA ALA A 74 -12.74 0.98 0.89
C ALA A 74 -13.49 2.00 1.76
N LYS A 75 -14.24 1.53 2.75
CA LYS A 75 -14.97 2.40 3.69
C LYS A 75 -14.02 3.24 4.54
N LEU A 76 -12.94 2.63 5.03
CA LEU A 76 -11.93 3.35 5.79
C LEU A 76 -11.27 4.43 4.93
N SER A 77 -10.88 4.09 3.71
CA SER A 77 -10.26 5.04 2.79
C SER A 77 -11.16 6.24 2.51
N GLU A 78 -12.45 5.99 2.30
CA GLU A 78 -13.43 7.06 2.12
C GLU A 78 -13.49 7.98 3.34
N SER A 79 -13.51 7.41 4.55
CA SER A 79 -13.54 8.20 5.78
C SER A 79 -12.25 9.02 5.97
N LEU A 80 -11.13 8.56 5.44
CA LEU A 80 -9.85 9.27 5.49
C LEU A 80 -9.64 10.20 4.29
N GLN A 81 -10.61 10.28 3.40
CA GLN A 81 -10.53 11.07 2.16
C GLN A 81 -9.34 10.64 1.28
N ILE A 82 -9.17 9.34 1.16
CA ILE A 82 -8.17 8.72 0.30
C ILE A 82 -8.91 7.96 -0.80
N LEU A 83 -8.59 8.24 -2.06
CA LEU A 83 -9.18 7.52 -3.18
C LEU A 83 -8.72 6.07 -3.15
N PHE A 84 -9.68 5.17 -3.23
CA PHE A 84 -9.42 3.73 -3.20
C PHE A 84 -9.81 3.10 -4.53
N SER A 85 -8.99 2.19 -5.00
CA SER A 85 -9.30 1.34 -6.15
C SER A 85 -8.88 -0.10 -5.84
N ARG A 86 -9.35 -1.03 -6.63
CA ARG A 86 -9.05 -2.44 -6.39
C ARG A 86 -8.94 -3.22 -7.70
N THR A 87 -8.14 -4.26 -7.68
CA THR A 87 -8.00 -5.20 -8.79
C THR A 87 -8.35 -6.60 -8.31
N GLN A 88 -9.16 -7.30 -9.07
CA GLN A 88 -9.41 -8.71 -8.83
C GLN A 88 -8.61 -9.51 -9.85
N LEU A 89 -7.79 -10.43 -9.35
CA LEU A 89 -6.95 -11.28 -10.17
C LEU A 89 -7.47 -12.71 -10.12
N THR A 90 -7.29 -13.44 -11.21
CA THR A 90 -7.47 -14.88 -11.22
C THR A 90 -6.11 -15.50 -11.51
N VAL A 91 -5.56 -16.22 -10.54
CA VAL A 91 -4.27 -16.89 -10.71
C VAL A 91 -4.53 -18.37 -10.98
N PRO A 92 -4.21 -18.88 -12.18
CA PRO A 92 -4.46 -20.29 -12.49
C PRO A 92 -3.68 -21.21 -11.56
N ALA A 93 -4.30 -22.32 -11.16
CA ALA A 93 -3.68 -23.34 -10.33
C ALA A 93 -2.50 -23.99 -11.07
N GLY A 94 -1.52 -24.49 -10.31
CA GLY A 94 -0.36 -25.20 -10.85
C GLY A 94 0.93 -24.39 -10.69
N GLY A 95 2.05 -25.07 -10.85
CA GLY A 95 3.36 -24.47 -10.73
C GLY A 95 3.60 -23.79 -9.39
N ASP A 96 4.36 -22.73 -9.40
CA ASP A 96 4.65 -21.93 -8.20
C ASP A 96 3.55 -20.88 -8.02
N LEU A 97 2.44 -21.28 -7.43
CA LEU A 97 1.24 -20.43 -7.27
C LEU A 97 1.54 -19.16 -6.47
N HIS A 98 2.27 -19.27 -5.37
CA HIS A 98 2.58 -18.12 -4.52
C HIS A 98 3.43 -17.08 -5.25
N ARG A 99 4.42 -17.55 -6.01
CA ARG A 99 5.28 -16.67 -6.80
C ARG A 99 4.48 -15.97 -7.89
N ARG A 100 3.62 -16.69 -8.60
CA ARG A 100 2.80 -16.13 -9.67
C ARG A 100 1.78 -15.13 -9.13
N ALA A 101 1.17 -15.43 -7.99
CA ALA A 101 0.24 -14.51 -7.32
C ALA A 101 0.97 -13.24 -6.89
N ARG A 102 2.18 -13.36 -6.36
CA ARG A 102 3.01 -12.22 -5.95
C ARG A 102 3.37 -11.34 -7.15
N ASP A 103 3.83 -11.96 -8.24
CA ASP A 103 4.21 -11.22 -9.45
C ASP A 103 3.00 -10.48 -10.04
N ALA A 104 1.85 -11.15 -10.11
CA ALA A 104 0.61 -10.54 -10.59
C ALA A 104 0.14 -9.39 -9.71
N ARG A 105 0.34 -9.52 -8.39
CA ARG A 105 0.01 -8.46 -7.44
C ARG A 105 0.87 -7.22 -7.67
N TYR A 106 2.18 -7.40 -7.82
CA TYR A 106 3.08 -6.28 -8.09
C TYR A 106 2.77 -5.61 -9.42
N GLU A 107 2.48 -6.39 -10.45
CA GLU A 107 2.07 -5.85 -11.75
C GLU A 107 0.80 -5.00 -11.64
N ALA A 108 -0.19 -5.47 -10.88
CA ALA A 108 -1.42 -4.73 -10.64
C ALA A 108 -1.15 -3.42 -9.88
N LEU A 109 -0.27 -3.45 -8.88
CA LEU A 109 0.09 -2.26 -8.11
C LEU A 109 0.84 -1.24 -8.98
N GLU A 110 1.75 -1.69 -9.82
CA GLU A 110 2.47 -0.81 -10.75
C GLU A 110 1.51 -0.14 -11.73
N GLY A 111 0.56 -0.90 -12.27
CA GLY A 111 -0.47 -0.37 -13.16
C GLY A 111 -1.35 0.67 -12.47
N ALA A 112 -1.78 0.40 -11.25
CA ALA A 112 -2.57 1.34 -10.46
C ALA A 112 -1.79 2.61 -10.12
N ALA A 113 -0.51 2.47 -9.79
CA ALA A 113 0.37 3.60 -9.50
C ALA A 113 0.55 4.49 -10.74
N ALA A 114 0.77 3.88 -11.90
CA ALA A 114 0.88 4.62 -13.15
C ALA A 114 -0.40 5.38 -13.48
N ALA A 115 -1.56 4.76 -13.24
CA ALA A 115 -2.86 5.36 -13.53
C ALA A 115 -3.12 6.65 -12.74
N VAL A 116 -2.59 6.75 -11.52
CA VAL A 116 -2.76 7.95 -10.66
C VAL A 116 -1.54 8.86 -10.69
N GLY A 117 -0.50 8.50 -11.41
CA GLY A 117 0.74 9.27 -11.45
C GLY A 117 1.52 9.22 -10.15
N ALA A 118 1.45 8.11 -9.43
CA ALA A 118 2.21 7.94 -8.19
C ALA A 118 3.69 7.78 -8.48
N CYS A 119 4.53 8.39 -7.63
CA CYS A 119 5.98 8.28 -7.76
C CYS A 119 6.56 7.13 -6.92
N ALA A 120 5.75 6.53 -6.05
CA ALA A 120 6.19 5.41 -5.23
C ALA A 120 5.00 4.58 -4.77
N ILE A 121 5.28 3.33 -4.47
CA ILE A 121 4.32 2.41 -3.85
C ILE A 121 4.79 2.16 -2.42
N VAL A 122 3.87 2.29 -1.48
CA VAL A 122 4.13 2.01 -0.07
C VAL A 122 3.51 0.66 0.26
N THR A 123 4.32 -0.26 0.76
CA THR A 123 3.83 -1.56 1.22
C THR A 123 4.19 -1.75 2.68
N ALA A 124 3.30 -2.39 3.44
CA ALA A 124 3.56 -2.77 4.81
C ALA A 124 3.83 -4.27 4.86
N HIS A 125 4.97 -4.65 5.41
CA HIS A 125 5.34 -6.06 5.57
C HIS A 125 5.42 -6.41 7.04
N HIS A 126 4.97 -7.61 7.36
CA HIS A 126 5.15 -8.19 8.69
C HIS A 126 6.32 -9.17 8.63
N ARG A 127 7.37 -8.89 9.37
CA ARG A 127 8.56 -9.73 9.40
C ARG A 127 9.04 -9.88 10.84
N ASP A 128 9.09 -11.11 11.33
CA ASP A 128 9.58 -11.42 12.69
C ASP A 128 8.88 -10.60 13.77
N ASP A 129 7.54 -10.59 13.80
CA ASP A 129 6.71 -9.85 14.75
C ASP A 129 6.91 -8.32 14.69
N ARG A 130 7.53 -7.82 13.63
CA ARG A 130 7.70 -6.39 13.42
C ARG A 130 7.00 -5.96 12.14
N ALA A 131 6.24 -4.88 12.23
CA ALA A 131 5.69 -4.24 11.05
C ALA A 131 6.81 -3.42 10.39
N GLU A 132 7.11 -3.72 9.14
CA GLU A 132 8.03 -2.93 8.33
C GLU A 132 7.26 -2.22 7.24
N THR A 133 7.57 -0.94 7.05
CA THR A 133 7.06 -0.17 5.93
C THR A 133 8.14 -0.03 4.89
N VAL A 134 7.87 -0.51 3.69
CA VAL A 134 8.81 -0.42 2.57
C VAL A 134 8.26 0.57 1.57
N LEU A 135 9.07 1.56 1.24
CA LEU A 135 8.77 2.51 0.18
C LEU A 135 9.50 2.08 -1.08
N GLU A 136 8.75 1.65 -2.08
CA GLU A 136 9.32 1.26 -3.37
C GLU A 136 9.16 2.42 -4.35
N ARG A 137 10.28 2.95 -4.80
CA ARG A 137 10.29 4.01 -5.79
C ARG A 137 10.04 3.44 -7.16
N LEU A 138 9.05 3.98 -7.84
CA LEU A 138 8.78 3.61 -9.21
C LEU A 138 9.66 4.44 -10.14
N LEU A 139 10.46 3.73 -10.94
CA LEU A 139 11.18 4.38 -12.02
C LEU A 139 10.22 4.45 -13.21
N HIS A 140 9.54 5.57 -13.35
CA HIS A 140 8.80 5.82 -14.56
C HIS A 140 9.76 6.39 -15.59
N GLY A 141 9.94 5.64 -16.67
CA GLY A 141 10.39 6.26 -17.87
C GLY A 141 9.38 7.36 -18.21
N ALA A 142 9.81 8.55 -18.29
CA ALA A 142 8.98 9.72 -18.52
C ALA A 142 7.96 9.52 -19.63
#